data_20ee53b2bbfe56c3365517709d0ad809
#
_entry.id   20ee53b2bbfe56c3365517709d0ad809
#
_cell.length_a   1.000
_cell.length_b   1.000
_cell.length_c   1.000
_cell.angle_alpha   90.00
_cell.angle_beta   90.00
_cell.angle_gamma   90.00
#
_symmetry.space_group_name_H-M   'P 1'
#
loop_
_entity.id
_entity.type
_entity.pdbx_description
1 polymer ?
#
loop_
_entity_poly.entity_id
_entity_poly.type
_entity_poly.pdbx_seq_one_letter_code
_entity_poly.pdbx_strand_id
1 'polypeptide(L)'
;MSSSEDDFKTIEELGDKWPYEWISTKGLAPYIKRLGENVVGVEIGTDRGASAYHLLEKCPNIIKLYTIDPYKEYMEWNGKIEQSRLDRMREIARKNLSKHGDRVMMIHETSVEAASKIKT
;
A
#
# COMPACT_ATOMS: atom_id res chain seq x y z
N MET A 1 -5.96 18.22 -10.72
CA MET A 1 -4.63 17.82 -10.29
C MET A 1 -4.47 18.11 -8.80
N SER A 2 -4.16 17.10 -8.02
CA SER A 2 -3.92 17.32 -6.60
C SER A 2 -2.69 18.21 -6.41
N SER A 3 -2.66 19.01 -5.36
CA SER A 3 -1.45 19.74 -5.04
C SER A 3 -0.37 18.72 -4.63
N SER A 4 0.88 19.01 -4.97
CA SER A 4 2.00 18.17 -4.59
C SER A 4 2.09 18.00 -3.07
N GLU A 5 1.56 18.93 -2.31
CA GLU A 5 1.53 18.89 -0.86
C GLU A 5 0.63 17.77 -0.34
N ASP A 6 -0.57 17.63 -0.93
CA ASP A 6 -1.51 16.59 -0.52
C ASP A 6 -1.01 15.19 -0.87
N ASP A 7 -0.16 15.05 -1.90
CA ASP A 7 0.42 13.77 -2.28
C ASP A 7 1.27 13.16 -1.16
N PHE A 8 1.71 13.98 -0.19
CA PHE A 8 2.60 13.54 0.89
C PHE A 8 1.96 13.66 2.27
N LYS A 9 0.64 13.76 2.31
CA LYS A 9 -0.09 13.70 3.58
C LYS A 9 -0.54 12.28 3.85
N THR A 10 -0.66 11.94 5.13
CA THR A 10 -1.20 10.63 5.52
C THR A 10 -2.71 10.60 5.31
N ILE A 11 -3.26 9.40 5.28
CA ILE A 11 -4.71 9.21 5.21
C ILE A 11 -5.39 9.89 6.40
N GLU A 12 -4.78 9.77 7.59
CA GLU A 12 -5.30 10.41 8.80
C GLU A 12 -5.32 11.93 8.68
N GLU A 13 -4.26 12.54 8.14
CA GLU A 13 -4.19 13.98 7.93
C GLU A 13 -5.23 14.47 6.91
N LEU A 14 -5.46 13.69 5.86
CA LEU A 14 -6.43 14.03 4.84
C LEU A 14 -7.88 13.79 5.28
N GLY A 15 -8.09 12.87 6.21
CA GLY A 15 -9.42 12.52 6.68
C GLY A 15 -10.30 12.05 5.51
N ASP A 16 -11.45 12.68 5.35
CA ASP A 16 -12.38 12.33 4.26
C ASP A 16 -11.96 12.85 2.89
N LYS A 17 -10.88 13.59 2.82
CA LYS A 17 -10.43 14.24 1.59
C LYS A 17 -9.42 13.45 0.78
N TRP A 18 -8.99 12.30 1.26
CA TRP A 18 -8.00 11.54 0.49
C TRP A 18 -8.63 11.01 -0.80
N PRO A 19 -7.88 11.07 -1.92
CA PRO A 19 -8.47 10.76 -3.21
C PRO A 19 -8.91 9.30 -3.31
N TYR A 20 -10.15 9.10 -3.68
CA TYR A 20 -10.73 7.77 -3.83
C TYR A 20 -9.97 6.94 -4.87
N GLU A 21 -9.46 7.58 -5.91
CA GLU A 21 -8.68 6.92 -6.96
C GLU A 21 -7.34 6.36 -6.47
N TRP A 22 -6.88 6.73 -5.26
CA TRP A 22 -5.71 6.10 -4.66
C TRP A 22 -5.97 4.65 -4.29
N ILE A 23 -7.23 4.24 -4.25
CA ILE A 23 -7.61 2.88 -3.89
C ILE A 23 -7.82 2.07 -5.16
N SER A 24 -6.81 1.35 -5.59
CA SER A 24 -6.92 0.48 -6.77
C SER A 24 -7.72 -0.79 -6.49
N THR A 25 -7.94 -1.12 -5.22
CA THR A 25 -8.55 -2.39 -4.81
C THR A 25 -9.95 -2.23 -4.23
N LYS A 26 -10.62 -1.11 -4.47
CA LYS A 26 -11.92 -0.82 -3.85
C LYS A 26 -13.02 -1.82 -4.17
N GLY A 27 -12.96 -2.45 -5.36
CA GLY A 27 -13.91 -3.49 -5.72
C GLY A 27 -13.57 -4.86 -5.18
N LEU A 28 -12.38 -5.01 -4.58
CA LEU A 28 -11.87 -6.31 -4.13
C LEU A 28 -12.28 -6.64 -2.71
N ALA A 29 -12.50 -5.64 -1.86
CA ALA A 29 -12.79 -5.84 -0.45
C ALA A 29 -14.02 -6.75 -0.20
N PRO A 30 -15.17 -6.54 -0.87
CA PRO A 30 -16.31 -7.44 -0.67
C PRO A 30 -16.02 -8.88 -1.03
N TYR A 31 -15.19 -9.09 -2.04
CA TYR A 31 -14.76 -10.43 -2.46
C TYR A 31 -13.89 -11.08 -1.39
N ILE A 32 -12.89 -10.36 -0.89
CA ILE A 32 -11.97 -10.88 0.12
C ILE A 32 -12.71 -11.24 1.40
N LYS A 33 -13.69 -10.43 1.81
CA LYS A 33 -14.50 -10.71 3.00
C LYS A 33 -15.16 -12.09 2.95
N ARG A 34 -15.44 -12.60 1.77
CA ARG A 34 -16.13 -13.88 1.57
C ARG A 34 -15.18 -15.07 1.45
N LEU A 35 -13.88 -14.84 1.50
CA LEU A 35 -12.90 -15.94 1.39
C LEU A 35 -12.78 -16.78 2.66
N GLY A 36 -13.42 -16.36 3.76
CA GLY A 36 -13.33 -17.07 5.03
C GLY A 36 -12.32 -16.41 5.97
N GLU A 37 -11.89 -17.16 6.98
CA GLU A 37 -10.97 -16.69 8.01
C GLU A 37 -9.51 -16.86 7.61
N ASN A 38 -8.63 -16.13 8.30
CA ASN A 38 -7.18 -16.30 8.20
C ASN A 38 -6.63 -16.10 6.79
N VAL A 39 -7.10 -15.05 6.12
CA VAL A 39 -6.66 -14.72 4.76
C VAL A 39 -5.26 -14.11 4.81
N VAL A 40 -4.39 -14.57 3.92
CA VAL A 40 -3.06 -14.00 3.70
C VAL A 40 -3.03 -13.42 2.29
N GLY A 41 -2.59 -12.18 2.16
CA GLY A 41 -2.56 -11.51 0.87
C GLY A 41 -1.19 -10.94 0.54
N VAL A 42 -0.99 -10.68 -0.73
CA VAL A 42 0.21 -10.02 -1.25
C VAL A 42 -0.23 -8.91 -2.18
N GLU A 43 0.27 -7.71 -1.93
CA GLU A 43 0.06 -6.56 -2.82
C GLU A 43 1.39 -6.18 -3.45
N ILE A 44 1.42 -6.04 -4.76
CA ILE A 44 2.60 -5.57 -5.47
C ILE A 44 2.34 -4.13 -5.88
N GLY A 45 3.25 -3.22 -5.47
CA GLY A 45 3.08 -1.80 -5.66
C GLY A 45 2.38 -1.15 -4.48
N THR A 46 3.13 -0.93 -3.39
CA THR A 46 2.58 -0.34 -2.15
C THR A 46 2.21 1.12 -2.33
N ASP A 47 3.02 1.84 -3.09
CA ASP A 47 2.84 3.27 -3.31
C ASP A 47 2.76 4.01 -1.96
N ARG A 48 1.70 4.75 -1.68
CA ARG A 48 1.51 5.41 -0.38
C ARG A 48 0.70 4.59 0.61
N GLY A 49 0.42 3.35 0.27
CA GLY A 49 -0.27 2.40 1.15
C GLY A 49 -1.77 2.55 1.21
N ALA A 50 -2.38 3.35 0.34
CA ALA A 50 -3.81 3.61 0.39
C ALA A 50 -4.66 2.36 0.13
N SER A 51 -4.30 1.56 -0.86
CA SER A 51 -5.04 0.33 -1.17
C SER A 51 -4.90 -0.69 -0.05
N ALA A 52 -3.69 -0.88 0.47
CA ALA A 52 -3.46 -1.79 1.60
C ALA A 52 -4.25 -1.34 2.82
N TYR A 53 -4.21 -0.03 3.13
CA TYR A 53 -4.97 0.54 4.23
C TYR A 53 -6.46 0.22 4.07
N HIS A 54 -7.02 0.47 2.89
CA HIS A 54 -8.43 0.20 2.60
C HIS A 54 -8.78 -1.28 2.84
N LEU A 55 -7.97 -2.18 2.31
CA LEU A 55 -8.23 -3.62 2.47
C LEU A 55 -8.17 -4.05 3.94
N LEU A 56 -7.19 -3.56 4.68
CA LEU A 56 -7.04 -3.92 6.10
C LEU A 56 -8.19 -3.36 6.95
N GLU A 57 -8.69 -2.17 6.61
CA GLU A 57 -9.85 -1.58 7.30
C GLU A 57 -11.14 -2.34 7.00
N LYS A 58 -11.32 -2.77 5.75
CA LYS A 58 -12.57 -3.40 5.32
C LYS A 58 -12.60 -4.91 5.53
N CYS A 59 -11.46 -5.55 5.65
CA CYS A 59 -11.35 -7.01 5.69
C CYS A 59 -10.65 -7.48 6.96
N PRO A 60 -11.36 -7.57 8.10
CA PRO A 60 -10.74 -8.04 9.35
C PRO A 60 -10.28 -9.50 9.28
N ASN A 61 -10.76 -10.25 8.30
CA ASN A 61 -10.32 -11.63 8.07
C ASN A 61 -8.92 -11.74 7.45
N ILE A 62 -8.32 -10.64 7.02
CA ILE A 62 -6.92 -10.64 6.60
C ILE A 62 -6.05 -10.66 7.85
N ILE A 63 -5.31 -11.74 8.05
CA ILE A 63 -4.40 -11.86 9.19
C ILE A 63 -3.00 -11.37 8.85
N LYS A 64 -2.63 -11.38 7.56
CA LYS A 64 -1.34 -10.88 7.10
C LYS A 64 -1.46 -10.38 5.67
N LEU A 65 -1.00 -9.16 5.45
CA LEU A 65 -0.88 -8.58 4.12
C LEU A 65 0.58 -8.18 3.91
N TYR A 66 1.22 -8.78 2.91
CA TYR A 66 2.54 -8.38 2.48
C TYR A 66 2.41 -7.32 1.41
N THR A 67 3.05 -6.17 1.60
CA THR A 67 3.06 -5.11 0.59
C THR A 67 4.47 -4.96 0.06
N ILE A 68 4.61 -5.03 -1.25
CA ILE A 68 5.91 -5.10 -1.91
C ILE A 68 6.11 -3.91 -2.81
N ASP A 69 7.16 -3.15 -2.55
CA ASP A 69 7.55 -2.02 -3.39
C ASP A 69 9.02 -1.71 -3.13
N PRO A 70 9.88 -1.70 -4.15
CA PRO A 70 11.29 -1.38 -3.96
C PRO A 70 11.53 0.09 -3.65
N TYR A 71 10.60 0.98 -4.00
CA TYR A 71 10.75 2.43 -3.87
C TYR A 71 12.08 2.92 -4.45
N LYS A 72 12.45 2.37 -5.61
CA LYS A 72 13.67 2.75 -6.33
C LYS A 72 13.29 3.45 -7.61
N GLU A 73 14.13 4.38 -8.04
CA GLU A 73 13.93 5.12 -9.29
C GLU A 73 13.66 4.17 -10.46
N TYR A 74 12.72 4.54 -11.27
CA TYR A 74 12.40 3.84 -12.51
C TYR A 74 11.90 4.83 -13.54
N MET A 75 11.90 4.39 -14.79
CA MET A 75 11.38 5.20 -15.90
C MET A 75 9.93 4.82 -16.16
N GLU A 76 9.08 5.83 -16.21
CA GLU A 76 7.75 5.67 -16.74
C GLU A 76 7.72 6.29 -18.14
N TRP A 77 6.67 6.06 -18.88
CA TRP A 77 6.53 6.60 -20.23
C TRP A 77 6.51 8.14 -20.26
N ASN A 78 6.20 8.77 -19.15
CA ASN A 78 6.19 10.22 -19.02
C ASN A 78 7.41 10.80 -18.28
N GLY A 79 8.42 9.96 -18.02
CA GLY A 79 9.65 10.41 -17.38
C GLY A 79 10.10 9.57 -16.21
N LYS A 80 11.17 10.01 -15.57
CA LYS A 80 11.77 9.35 -14.43
C LYS A 80 11.09 9.75 -13.13
N ILE A 81 10.86 8.79 -12.27
CA ILE A 81 10.38 9.04 -10.91
C ILE A 81 11.58 9.21 -10.00
N GLU A 82 11.72 10.39 -9.40
CA GLU A 82 12.86 10.74 -8.58
C GLU A 82 12.89 9.98 -7.26
N GLN A 83 14.10 9.62 -6.81
CA GLN A 83 14.26 8.86 -5.58
C GLN A 83 13.74 9.62 -4.35
N SER A 84 13.92 10.94 -4.32
CA SER A 84 13.42 11.75 -3.19
C SER A 84 11.90 11.63 -3.03
N ARG A 85 11.16 11.59 -4.14
CA ARG A 85 9.72 11.40 -4.13
C ARG A 85 9.37 10.00 -3.62
N LEU A 86 10.07 8.99 -4.08
CA LEU A 86 9.85 7.61 -3.67
C LEU A 86 10.13 7.41 -2.19
N ASP A 87 11.17 8.04 -1.66
CA ASP A 87 11.49 7.98 -0.24
C ASP A 87 10.38 8.59 0.61
N ARG A 88 9.81 9.70 0.15
CA ARG A 88 8.68 10.35 0.84
C ARG A 88 7.43 9.46 0.79
N MET A 89 7.17 8.84 -0.35
CA MET A 89 6.02 7.95 -0.50
C MET A 89 6.15 6.72 0.41
N ARG A 90 7.35 6.16 0.53
CA ARG A 90 7.62 5.04 1.43
C ARG A 90 7.32 5.43 2.88
N GLU A 91 7.75 6.62 3.31
CA GLU A 91 7.51 7.10 4.66
C GLU A 91 6.01 7.31 4.92
N ILE A 92 5.29 7.86 3.95
CA ILE A 92 3.84 8.01 4.04
C ILE A 92 3.15 6.65 4.16
N ALA A 93 3.58 5.67 3.34
CA ALA A 93 3.04 4.32 3.43
C ALA A 93 3.27 3.72 4.81
N ARG A 94 4.48 3.87 5.35
CA ARG A 94 4.81 3.38 6.68
C ARG A 94 3.88 3.98 7.74
N LYS A 95 3.65 5.27 7.69
CA LYS A 95 2.76 5.97 8.62
C LYS A 95 1.31 5.49 8.46
N ASN A 96 0.84 5.39 7.22
CA ASN A 96 -0.53 4.97 6.94
C ASN A 96 -0.81 3.57 7.45
N LEU A 97 0.16 2.67 7.35
CA LEU A 97 -0.04 1.26 7.67
C LEU A 97 0.31 0.91 9.12
N SER A 98 0.92 1.85 9.86
CA SER A 98 1.43 1.58 11.22
C SER A 98 0.36 1.11 12.19
N LYS A 99 -0.88 1.60 12.08
CA LYS A 99 -1.96 1.21 12.99
C LYS A 99 -2.36 -0.27 12.86
N HIS A 100 -2.01 -0.91 11.77
CA HIS A 100 -2.38 -2.32 11.53
C HIS A 100 -1.36 -3.32 12.09
N GLY A 101 -0.23 -2.82 12.62
CA GLY A 101 0.73 -3.64 13.35
C GLY A 101 1.18 -4.87 12.59
N ASP A 102 1.07 -6.02 13.24
CA ASP A 102 1.55 -7.29 12.68
C ASP A 102 0.71 -7.82 11.52
N ARG A 103 -0.43 -7.21 11.23
CA ARG A 103 -1.25 -7.62 10.09
C ARG A 103 -0.65 -7.22 8.75
N VAL A 104 0.32 -6.32 8.74
CA VAL A 104 0.94 -5.86 7.50
C VAL A 104 2.46 -5.94 7.62
N MET A 105 3.08 -6.37 6.54
CA MET A 105 4.54 -6.38 6.43
C MET A 105 4.94 -5.70 5.12
N MET A 106 5.64 -4.58 5.24
CA MET A 106 6.17 -3.86 4.09
C MET A 106 7.52 -4.45 3.69
N ILE A 107 7.67 -4.81 2.43
CA ILE A 107 8.90 -5.36 1.88
C ILE A 107 9.40 -4.40 0.79
N HIS A 108 10.56 -3.81 1.02
CA HIS A 108 11.14 -2.81 0.13
C HIS A 108 12.09 -3.45 -0.88
N GLU A 109 11.55 -4.36 -1.67
CA GLU A 109 12.29 -5.11 -2.68
C GLU A 109 11.40 -5.28 -3.92
N THR A 110 11.98 -5.76 -5.01
CA THR A 110 11.19 -6.16 -6.17
C THR A 110 10.38 -7.40 -5.82
N SER A 111 9.33 -7.67 -6.59
CA SER A 111 8.48 -8.83 -6.36
C SER A 111 9.26 -10.15 -6.47
N VAL A 112 10.26 -10.19 -7.36
CA VAL A 112 11.10 -11.37 -7.52
C VAL A 112 11.96 -11.61 -6.27
N GLU A 113 12.60 -10.55 -5.77
CA GLU A 113 13.42 -10.64 -4.56
C GLU A 113 12.56 -10.98 -3.32
N ALA A 114 11.38 -10.40 -3.25
CA ALA A 114 10.50 -10.56 -2.09
C ALA A 114 9.88 -11.94 -1.99
N ALA A 115 9.80 -12.69 -3.09
CA ALA A 115 9.09 -13.97 -3.12
C ALA A 115 9.57 -14.95 -2.04
N SER A 116 10.88 -14.97 -1.76
CA SER A 116 11.44 -15.86 -0.74
C SER A 116 11.10 -15.46 0.69
N LYS A 117 10.63 -14.23 0.89
CA LYS A 117 10.30 -13.69 2.22
C LYS A 117 8.84 -13.87 2.60
N ILE A 118 8.01 -14.28 1.64
CA ILE A 118 6.58 -14.42 1.88
C ILE A 118 6.31 -15.82 2.40
N LYS A 119 5.63 -15.86 3.53
CA LYS A 119 5.24 -17.11 4.19
C LYS A 119 3.71 -17.26 4.14
N THR A 120 3.26 -18.38 3.65
CA THR A 120 1.84 -18.69 3.55
C THR A 120 1.46 -19.90 4.37
#